data_759b788860595456237a8568c6dc50b7
#
_entry.id   759b788860595456237a8568c6dc50b7
#
_cell.length_a   1.000
_cell.length_b   1.000
_cell.length_c   1.000
_cell.angle_alpha   90.00
_cell.angle_beta   90.00
_cell.angle_gamma   90.00
#
_symmetry.space_group_name_H-M   'P 1'
#
loop_
_entity.id
_entity.type
_entity.pdbx_description
1 polymer ?
#
loop_
_entity_poly.entity_id
_entity_poly.type
_entity_poly.pdbx_seq_one_letter_code
_entity_poly.pdbx_strand_id
1 'polypeptide(L)'
;MIKQRSLVIAVAAILGMAGMTLSTAQAAPVPTTVGLVQLVEHPALDAANKGIVDAMKARGLNVTFDQQNAQADQSNLSNISQRFVAQKYPLIFAIATPAAQSVANATDKTPIVATAVTDFAVAKLVKDNAKPGTNVTGSSDLNPVAAQLDLLMQLVPNAKTIGTIYNSSEINSEFQIAILKKEMARYNLKLVELTVSNINDVQQTARSMVGKVDAIYVPTDNVIASAMPVLAKITNRAKSPVITGEEGMCANGGLATVGVDYYNLGKIAGNMGADILEGKGKPQTMPIRYQTEFKAKINEKTAKRIGIKIPEAVTKYAEFIK
;
A
#
# COMPACT_ATOMS: atom_id res chain seq x y z
N MET A 1 -33.24 -90.91 56.04
CA MET A 1 -33.70 -89.91 55.00
C MET A 1 -33.08 -88.58 55.33
N ILE A 2 -31.99 -88.23 54.63
CA ILE A 2 -31.16 -87.08 54.90
C ILE A 2 -31.27 -86.16 53.71
N LYS A 3 -31.78 -84.97 53.93
CA LYS A 3 -31.84 -83.88 52.87
C LYS A 3 -30.56 -83.09 52.90
N GLN A 4 -29.79 -83.20 51.81
CA GLN A 4 -28.67 -82.33 51.54
C GLN A 4 -29.19 -80.94 51.05
N ARG A 5 -28.70 -79.87 51.66
CA ARG A 5 -28.88 -78.53 51.20
C ARG A 5 -27.57 -78.07 50.55
N SER A 6 -27.62 -77.83 49.25
CA SER A 6 -26.52 -77.31 48.48
C SER A 6 -26.48 -75.76 48.61
N LEU A 7 -25.34 -75.24 49.03
CA LEU A 7 -25.04 -73.79 49.12
C LEU A 7 -24.47 -73.31 47.79
N VAL A 8 -25.19 -72.45 47.11
CA VAL A 8 -24.68 -71.83 45.87
C VAL A 8 -24.01 -70.48 46.23
N ILE A 9 -22.70 -70.44 46.04
CA ILE A 9 -21.92 -69.17 46.17
C ILE A 9 -21.92 -68.43 44.81
N ALA A 10 -22.57 -67.30 44.74
CA ALA A 10 -22.52 -66.43 43.58
C ALA A 10 -21.29 -65.53 43.66
N VAL A 11 -20.33 -65.72 42.77
CA VAL A 11 -19.19 -64.80 42.56
C VAL A 11 -19.60 -63.76 41.57
N ALA A 12 -19.78 -62.53 42.04
CA ALA A 12 -20.02 -61.38 41.18
C ALA A 12 -18.68 -60.85 40.64
N ALA A 13 -18.36 -61.10 39.38
CA ALA A 13 -17.24 -60.46 38.66
C ALA A 13 -17.58 -59.02 38.23
N ILE A 14 -16.97 -58.05 38.91
CA ILE A 14 -17.07 -56.66 38.51
C ILE A 14 -16.03 -56.45 37.40
N LEU A 15 -16.47 -56.39 36.11
CA LEU A 15 -15.68 -55.90 34.99
C LEU A 15 -15.67 -54.35 35.02
N GLY A 16 -14.55 -53.80 35.50
CA GLY A 16 -14.27 -52.38 35.38
C GLY A 16 -13.95 -52.04 33.91
N MET A 17 -14.91 -51.48 33.16
CA MET A 17 -14.66 -50.85 31.87
C MET A 17 -13.95 -49.53 32.11
N ALA A 18 -12.61 -49.53 32.03
CA ALA A 18 -11.83 -48.32 31.90
C ALA A 18 -12.11 -47.74 30.52
N GLY A 19 -13.01 -46.74 30.44
CA GLY A 19 -13.25 -45.99 29.24
C GLY A 19 -12.00 -45.18 28.88
N MET A 20 -11.19 -45.69 27.95
CA MET A 20 -10.18 -44.88 27.28
C MET A 20 -10.91 -43.87 26.40
N THR A 21 -11.03 -42.64 26.90
CA THR A 21 -11.39 -41.47 26.04
C THR A 21 -10.22 -41.26 25.11
N LEU A 22 -10.33 -41.77 23.88
CA LEU A 22 -9.46 -41.36 22.76
C LEU A 22 -9.71 -39.86 22.53
N SER A 23 -8.84 -39.04 23.12
CA SER A 23 -8.75 -37.63 22.79
C SER A 23 -8.29 -37.58 21.34
N THR A 24 -9.21 -37.34 20.40
CA THR A 24 -8.85 -37.03 19.02
C THR A 24 -8.12 -35.70 19.06
N ALA A 25 -6.78 -35.77 19.04
CA ALA A 25 -5.96 -34.59 18.80
C ALA A 25 -6.39 -34.04 17.45
N GLN A 26 -7.19 -32.97 17.47
CA GLN A 26 -7.58 -32.23 16.26
C GLN A 26 -6.30 -31.64 15.69
N ALA A 27 -5.84 -32.18 14.54
CA ALA A 27 -4.66 -31.63 13.87
C ALA A 27 -4.90 -30.13 13.68
N ALA A 28 -3.95 -29.32 14.09
CA ALA A 28 -4.02 -27.88 13.87
C ALA A 28 -4.29 -27.63 12.37
N PRO A 29 -5.23 -26.77 12.02
CA PRO A 29 -5.54 -26.51 10.62
C PRO A 29 -4.27 -26.09 9.89
N VAL A 30 -3.99 -26.72 8.74
CA VAL A 30 -2.84 -26.39 7.89
C VAL A 30 -2.95 -24.91 7.50
N PRO A 31 -1.88 -24.12 7.64
CA PRO A 31 -1.94 -22.70 7.29
C PRO A 31 -2.26 -22.52 5.80
N THR A 32 -3.19 -21.60 5.50
CA THR A 32 -3.49 -21.20 4.14
C THR A 32 -2.40 -20.27 3.63
N THR A 33 -1.71 -20.62 2.55
CA THR A 33 -0.71 -19.73 1.96
C THR A 33 -1.38 -18.75 0.99
N VAL A 34 -1.05 -17.48 1.11
CA VAL A 34 -1.45 -16.40 0.20
C VAL A 34 -0.23 -15.74 -0.42
N GLY A 35 -0.35 -15.28 -1.67
CA GLY A 35 0.70 -14.49 -2.30
C GLY A 35 0.64 -13.03 -1.85
N LEU A 36 1.80 -12.39 -1.68
CA LEU A 36 1.91 -10.95 -1.49
C LEU A 36 3.06 -10.44 -2.34
N VAL A 37 2.77 -9.65 -3.37
CA VAL A 37 3.77 -9.00 -4.20
C VAL A 37 3.80 -7.50 -3.96
N GLN A 38 4.99 -6.98 -3.69
CA GLN A 38 5.28 -5.55 -3.56
C GLN A 38 6.13 -5.11 -4.74
N LEU A 39 5.81 -3.95 -5.33
CA LEU A 39 6.53 -3.44 -6.51
C LEU A 39 8.00 -3.17 -6.20
N VAL A 40 8.27 -2.43 -5.14
CA VAL A 40 9.60 -1.99 -4.73
C VAL A 40 9.61 -1.66 -3.24
N GLU A 41 10.78 -1.64 -2.63
CA GLU A 41 10.94 -1.28 -1.22
C GLU A 41 11.05 0.24 -1.06
N HIS A 42 10.12 0.81 -0.31
CA HIS A 42 10.19 2.16 0.25
C HIS A 42 9.15 2.31 1.38
N PRO A 43 9.30 3.31 2.29
CA PRO A 43 8.55 3.37 3.55
C PRO A 43 7.03 3.26 3.42
N ALA A 44 6.41 3.84 2.38
CA ALA A 44 4.97 3.79 2.22
C ALA A 44 4.49 2.37 1.87
N LEU A 45 5.13 1.68 0.91
CA LEU A 45 4.75 0.31 0.56
C LEU A 45 5.07 -0.68 1.68
N ASP A 46 6.18 -0.48 2.40
CA ASP A 46 6.54 -1.33 3.55
C ASP A 46 5.52 -1.18 4.69
N ALA A 47 5.03 0.04 4.92
CA ALA A 47 3.95 0.30 5.87
C ALA A 47 2.63 -0.38 5.44
N ALA A 48 2.27 -0.32 4.16
CA ALA A 48 1.09 -1.00 3.62
C ALA A 48 1.20 -2.53 3.75
N ASN A 49 2.37 -3.09 3.43
CA ASN A 49 2.67 -4.51 3.63
C ASN A 49 2.46 -4.94 5.08
N LYS A 50 3.10 -4.20 6.00
CA LYS A 50 2.94 -4.45 7.44
C LYS A 50 1.47 -4.37 7.86
N GLY A 51 0.73 -3.39 7.37
CA GLY A 51 -0.69 -3.22 7.64
C GLY A 51 -1.53 -4.44 7.22
N ILE A 52 -1.28 -5.01 6.02
CA ILE A 52 -1.93 -6.24 5.54
C ILE A 52 -1.67 -7.39 6.50
N VAL A 53 -0.39 -7.65 6.81
CA VAL A 53 0.02 -8.77 7.66
C VAL A 53 -0.58 -8.66 9.06
N ASP A 54 -0.53 -7.46 9.66
CA ASP A 54 -1.06 -7.22 11.01
C ASP A 54 -2.60 -7.36 11.05
N ALA A 55 -3.32 -6.89 10.03
CA ALA A 55 -4.77 -7.05 9.96
C ALA A 55 -5.19 -8.52 9.83
N MET A 56 -4.51 -9.29 8.99
CA MET A 56 -4.78 -10.73 8.83
C MET A 56 -4.51 -11.49 10.14
N LYS A 57 -3.42 -11.18 10.85
CA LYS A 57 -3.12 -11.74 12.17
C LYS A 57 -4.18 -11.36 13.21
N ALA A 58 -4.60 -10.11 13.23
CA ALA A 58 -5.62 -9.62 14.17
C ALA A 58 -6.99 -10.31 13.98
N ARG A 59 -7.28 -10.81 12.76
CA ARG A 59 -8.47 -11.61 12.45
C ARG A 59 -8.35 -13.08 12.93
N GLY A 60 -7.20 -13.50 13.47
CA GLY A 60 -6.98 -14.85 13.94
C GLY A 60 -6.91 -15.91 12.83
N LEU A 61 -6.70 -15.49 11.57
CA LEU A 61 -6.57 -16.41 10.44
C LEU A 61 -5.21 -17.10 10.46
N ASN A 62 -5.21 -18.42 10.30
CA ASN A 62 -3.97 -19.20 10.15
C ASN A 62 -3.45 -19.09 8.71
N VAL A 63 -2.80 -17.95 8.40
CA VAL A 63 -2.31 -17.60 7.07
C VAL A 63 -0.79 -17.47 7.06
N THR A 64 -0.17 -18.08 6.07
CA THR A 64 1.25 -17.87 5.72
C THR A 64 1.35 -17.00 4.48
N PHE A 65 2.28 -16.04 4.47
CA PHE A 65 2.49 -15.16 3.34
C PHE A 65 3.73 -15.60 2.54
N ASP A 66 3.55 -15.86 1.24
CA ASP A 66 4.65 -15.88 0.28
C ASP A 66 4.87 -14.44 -0.20
N GLN A 67 5.80 -13.74 0.46
CA GLN A 67 6.11 -12.33 0.20
C GLN A 67 7.23 -12.20 -0.82
N GLN A 68 6.98 -11.40 -1.86
CA GLN A 68 7.94 -11.14 -2.93
C GLN A 68 8.04 -9.64 -3.22
N ASN A 69 9.27 -9.20 -3.51
CA ASN A 69 9.56 -7.84 -3.95
C ASN A 69 10.08 -7.88 -5.40
N ALA A 70 9.44 -7.13 -6.28
CA ALA A 70 9.78 -7.10 -7.70
C ALA A 70 10.94 -6.16 -8.04
N GLN A 71 11.39 -5.33 -7.08
CA GLN A 71 12.50 -4.38 -7.24
C GLN A 71 12.29 -3.38 -8.40
N ALA A 72 11.05 -2.95 -8.60
CA ALA A 72 10.61 -2.09 -9.71
C ALA A 72 10.89 -2.66 -11.11
N ASP A 73 11.10 -3.97 -11.22
CA ASP A 73 11.37 -4.67 -12.49
C ASP A 73 10.12 -5.37 -13.01
N GLN A 74 9.74 -5.05 -14.25
CA GLN A 74 8.53 -5.58 -14.89
C GLN A 74 8.63 -7.10 -15.15
N SER A 75 9.82 -7.62 -15.44
CA SER A 75 10.02 -9.05 -15.67
C SER A 75 9.88 -9.82 -14.37
N ASN A 76 10.41 -9.29 -13.28
CA ASN A 76 10.21 -9.87 -11.93
C ASN A 76 8.73 -9.87 -11.55
N LEU A 77 8.00 -8.76 -11.79
CA LEU A 77 6.55 -8.71 -11.55
C LEU A 77 5.81 -9.82 -12.31
N SER A 78 6.09 -9.98 -13.60
CA SER A 78 5.49 -11.01 -14.44
C SER A 78 5.77 -12.42 -13.91
N ASN A 79 7.04 -12.72 -13.59
CA ASN A 79 7.47 -14.02 -13.08
C ASN A 79 6.81 -14.35 -11.73
N ILE A 80 6.78 -13.38 -10.80
CA ILE A 80 6.14 -13.53 -9.48
C ILE A 80 4.64 -13.80 -9.67
N SER A 81 3.96 -13.00 -10.51
CA SER A 81 2.52 -13.12 -10.77
C SER A 81 2.17 -14.49 -11.34
N GLN A 82 2.90 -14.96 -12.35
CA GLN A 82 2.71 -16.29 -12.95
C GLN A 82 2.96 -17.41 -11.93
N ARG A 83 4.00 -17.29 -11.10
CA ARG A 83 4.30 -18.25 -10.04
C ARG A 83 3.17 -18.33 -9.03
N PHE A 84 2.63 -17.20 -8.56
CA PHE A 84 1.53 -17.19 -7.59
C PHE A 84 0.27 -17.85 -8.15
N VAL A 85 -0.04 -17.62 -9.43
CA VAL A 85 -1.17 -18.28 -10.12
C VAL A 85 -0.92 -19.79 -10.24
N ALA A 86 0.29 -20.22 -10.61
CA ALA A 86 0.66 -21.63 -10.72
C ALA A 86 0.59 -22.36 -9.36
N GLN A 87 0.90 -21.69 -8.26
CA GLN A 87 0.77 -22.20 -6.90
C GLN A 87 -0.70 -22.31 -6.43
N LYS A 88 -1.66 -21.77 -7.22
CA LYS A 88 -3.10 -21.79 -6.91
C LYS A 88 -3.43 -21.18 -5.56
N TYR A 89 -2.75 -20.10 -5.19
CA TYR A 89 -3.08 -19.40 -3.95
C TYR A 89 -4.53 -18.93 -3.98
N PRO A 90 -5.28 -19.07 -2.85
CA PRO A 90 -6.69 -18.69 -2.78
C PRO A 90 -6.89 -17.17 -2.81
N LEU A 91 -5.83 -16.40 -2.56
CA LEU A 91 -5.81 -14.95 -2.53
C LEU A 91 -4.41 -14.43 -2.86
N ILE A 92 -4.34 -13.34 -3.61
CA ILE A 92 -3.09 -12.61 -3.87
C ILE A 92 -3.28 -11.16 -3.43
N PHE A 93 -2.36 -10.67 -2.60
CA PHE A 93 -2.21 -9.25 -2.31
C PHE A 93 -1.22 -8.63 -3.29
N ALA A 94 -1.55 -7.44 -3.80
CA ALA A 94 -0.67 -6.68 -4.67
C ALA A 94 -0.51 -5.24 -4.14
N ILE A 95 0.74 -4.81 -3.95
CA ILE A 95 1.07 -3.50 -3.39
C ILE A 95 1.69 -2.64 -4.48
N ALA A 96 1.04 -1.53 -4.82
CA ALA A 96 1.25 -0.57 -5.89
C ALA A 96 0.56 -0.93 -7.21
N THR A 97 0.25 0.09 -8.00
CA THR A 97 -0.47 -0.03 -9.28
C THR A 97 0.17 -0.99 -10.27
N PRO A 98 1.50 -0.93 -10.56
CA PRO A 98 2.11 -1.86 -11.50
C PRO A 98 2.07 -3.32 -11.02
N ALA A 99 2.18 -3.57 -9.71
CA ALA A 99 2.08 -4.91 -9.15
C ALA A 99 0.65 -5.45 -9.30
N ALA A 100 -0.36 -4.63 -9.00
CA ALA A 100 -1.76 -5.01 -9.18
C ALA A 100 -2.09 -5.31 -10.66
N GLN A 101 -1.59 -4.51 -11.59
CA GLN A 101 -1.76 -4.73 -13.03
C GLN A 101 -1.09 -6.04 -13.49
N SER A 102 0.11 -6.33 -13.00
CA SER A 102 0.82 -7.56 -13.35
C SER A 102 0.05 -8.81 -12.89
N VAL A 103 -0.45 -8.82 -11.65
CA VAL A 103 -1.24 -9.95 -11.13
C VAL A 103 -2.58 -10.07 -11.86
N ALA A 104 -3.28 -8.96 -12.12
CA ALA A 104 -4.55 -8.95 -12.84
C ALA A 104 -4.41 -9.44 -14.28
N ASN A 105 -3.28 -9.16 -14.94
CA ASN A 105 -2.97 -9.69 -16.27
C ASN A 105 -2.66 -11.19 -16.27
N ALA A 106 -2.18 -11.74 -15.13
CA ALA A 106 -1.86 -13.16 -15.02
C ALA A 106 -3.09 -14.05 -14.72
N THR A 107 -4.14 -13.49 -14.12
CA THR A 107 -5.35 -14.25 -13.73
C THR A 107 -6.61 -13.38 -13.67
N ASP A 108 -7.70 -13.92 -14.20
CA ASP A 108 -9.06 -13.39 -14.07
C ASP A 108 -9.91 -14.15 -13.02
N LYS A 109 -9.34 -15.17 -12.36
CA LYS A 109 -10.04 -16.09 -11.46
C LYS A 109 -9.64 -15.94 -10.01
N THR A 110 -8.34 -15.91 -9.74
CA THR A 110 -7.83 -15.79 -8.38
C THR A 110 -8.22 -14.43 -7.80
N PRO A 111 -8.83 -14.36 -6.61
CA PRO A 111 -9.10 -13.11 -5.90
C PRO A 111 -7.83 -12.28 -5.70
N ILE A 112 -7.90 -11.00 -6.01
CA ILE A 112 -6.81 -10.04 -5.84
C ILE A 112 -7.30 -8.92 -4.94
N VAL A 113 -6.57 -8.64 -3.88
CA VAL A 113 -6.74 -7.43 -3.05
C VAL A 113 -5.52 -6.55 -3.24
N ALA A 114 -5.72 -5.41 -3.91
CA ALA A 114 -4.65 -4.45 -4.13
C ALA A 114 -4.71 -3.29 -3.13
N THR A 115 -3.56 -2.70 -2.82
CA THR A 115 -3.44 -1.49 -2.01
C THR A 115 -2.36 -0.58 -2.57
N ALA A 116 -2.32 0.67 -2.14
CA ALA A 116 -1.44 1.68 -2.71
C ALA A 116 -1.64 1.79 -4.25
N VAL A 117 -2.89 1.78 -4.67
CA VAL A 117 -3.33 1.99 -6.05
C VAL A 117 -4.13 3.28 -6.09
N THR A 118 -3.72 4.24 -6.90
CA THR A 118 -4.31 5.58 -6.89
C THR A 118 -5.75 5.58 -7.40
N ASP A 119 -6.00 4.98 -8.57
CA ASP A 119 -7.36 4.78 -9.09
C ASP A 119 -7.45 3.45 -9.84
N PHE A 120 -8.31 2.57 -9.36
CA PHE A 120 -8.43 1.22 -9.91
C PHE A 120 -9.08 1.18 -11.28
N ALA A 121 -10.02 2.10 -11.56
CA ALA A 121 -10.66 2.17 -12.87
C ALA A 121 -9.71 2.76 -13.93
N VAL A 122 -8.99 3.83 -13.60
CA VAL A 122 -7.94 4.40 -14.46
C VAL A 122 -6.84 3.38 -14.74
N ALA A 123 -6.44 2.61 -13.73
CA ALA A 123 -5.47 1.53 -13.86
C ALA A 123 -6.01 0.30 -14.63
N LYS A 124 -7.28 0.30 -15.05
CA LYS A 124 -7.98 -0.80 -15.76
C LYS A 124 -8.04 -2.10 -14.97
N LEU A 125 -8.00 -2.02 -13.65
CA LEU A 125 -8.13 -3.17 -12.75
C LEU A 125 -9.57 -3.56 -12.50
N VAL A 126 -10.46 -2.57 -12.50
CA VAL A 126 -11.89 -2.73 -12.27
C VAL A 126 -12.68 -1.97 -13.33
N LYS A 127 -13.97 -2.31 -13.49
CA LYS A 127 -14.86 -1.58 -14.40
C LYS A 127 -15.29 -0.25 -13.81
N ASP A 128 -15.48 -0.22 -12.49
CA ASP A 128 -15.92 0.94 -11.71
C ASP A 128 -15.46 0.75 -10.26
N ASN A 129 -15.02 1.83 -9.60
CA ASN A 129 -14.49 1.77 -8.24
C ASN A 129 -15.57 1.43 -7.20
N ALA A 130 -16.85 1.79 -7.45
CA ALA A 130 -17.97 1.46 -6.57
C ALA A 130 -18.51 0.03 -6.80
N LYS A 131 -18.35 -0.49 -8.03
CA LYS A 131 -18.77 -1.84 -8.44
C LYS A 131 -17.70 -2.50 -9.30
N PRO A 132 -16.65 -3.08 -8.70
CA PRO A 132 -15.46 -3.56 -9.41
C PRO A 132 -15.76 -4.47 -10.62
N GLY A 133 -16.61 -5.46 -10.45
CA GLY A 133 -17.03 -6.37 -11.53
C GLY A 133 -15.92 -7.24 -12.13
N THR A 134 -14.75 -7.31 -11.47
CA THR A 134 -13.57 -8.12 -11.80
C THR A 134 -13.15 -8.93 -10.59
N ASN A 135 -12.11 -9.75 -10.72
CA ASN A 135 -11.51 -10.46 -9.58
C ASN A 135 -10.62 -9.57 -8.69
N VAL A 136 -10.60 -8.25 -8.91
CA VAL A 136 -9.80 -7.26 -8.17
C VAL A 136 -10.68 -6.39 -7.31
N THR A 137 -10.21 -6.12 -6.09
CA THR A 137 -10.72 -5.09 -5.17
C THR A 137 -9.57 -4.53 -4.35
N GLY A 138 -9.81 -3.59 -3.43
CA GLY A 138 -8.74 -3.10 -2.55
C GLY A 138 -8.96 -1.71 -1.98
N SER A 139 -7.84 -1.06 -1.61
CA SER A 139 -7.81 0.28 -1.02
C SER A 139 -6.99 1.24 -1.86
N SER A 140 -7.58 2.41 -2.11
CA SER A 140 -6.99 3.49 -2.91
C SER A 140 -6.14 4.42 -2.05
N ASP A 141 -4.99 4.82 -2.57
CA ASP A 141 -4.12 5.85 -2.01
C ASP A 141 -4.27 7.21 -2.70
N LEU A 142 -5.39 7.45 -3.39
CA LEU A 142 -5.62 8.74 -4.04
C LEU A 142 -5.51 9.88 -3.02
N ASN A 143 -4.42 10.61 -3.13
CA ASN A 143 -4.11 11.74 -2.27
C ASN A 143 -4.79 13.03 -2.75
N PRO A 144 -5.03 14.00 -1.86
CA PRO A 144 -5.70 15.24 -2.19
C PRO A 144 -4.74 16.23 -2.89
N VAL A 145 -4.48 16.03 -4.19
CA VAL A 145 -3.54 16.84 -5.00
C VAL A 145 -3.82 18.34 -4.88
N ALA A 146 -5.10 18.72 -4.81
CA ALA A 146 -5.48 20.13 -4.60
C ALA A 146 -4.94 20.66 -3.27
N ALA A 147 -5.11 19.92 -2.16
CA ALA A 147 -4.61 20.33 -0.86
C ALA A 147 -3.07 20.32 -0.78
N GLN A 148 -2.42 19.43 -1.52
CA GLN A 148 -0.96 19.42 -1.65
C GLN A 148 -0.46 20.68 -2.37
N LEU A 149 -1.15 21.08 -3.44
CA LEU A 149 -0.84 22.33 -4.15
C LEU A 149 -1.13 23.55 -3.27
N ASP A 150 -2.24 23.57 -2.52
CA ASP A 150 -2.58 24.66 -1.60
C ASP A 150 -1.51 24.78 -0.50
N LEU A 151 -1.00 23.66 0.04
CA LEU A 151 0.10 23.66 1.00
C LEU A 151 1.40 24.18 0.36
N LEU A 152 1.69 23.79 -0.89
CA LEU A 152 2.83 24.32 -1.64
C LEU A 152 2.76 25.86 -1.71
N MET A 153 1.61 26.40 -2.10
CA MET A 153 1.41 27.86 -2.23
C MET A 153 1.47 28.59 -0.90
N GLN A 154 1.10 27.95 0.21
CA GLN A 154 1.28 28.53 1.55
C GLN A 154 2.77 28.59 1.96
N LEU A 155 3.55 27.55 1.59
CA LEU A 155 4.98 27.46 1.90
C LEU A 155 5.87 28.28 0.94
N VAL A 156 5.44 28.44 -0.32
CA VAL A 156 6.17 29.15 -1.39
C VAL A 156 5.21 30.11 -2.11
N PRO A 157 4.73 31.17 -1.45
CA PRO A 157 3.63 32.00 -1.95
C PRO A 157 3.95 32.77 -3.25
N ASN A 158 5.22 32.95 -3.56
CA ASN A 158 5.67 33.65 -4.76
C ASN A 158 5.98 32.71 -5.94
N ALA A 159 5.70 31.39 -5.80
CA ALA A 159 5.95 30.43 -6.87
C ALA A 159 5.12 30.78 -8.12
N LYS A 160 5.77 30.69 -9.28
CA LYS A 160 5.16 30.88 -10.61
C LYS A 160 5.36 29.68 -11.51
N THR A 161 6.43 28.91 -11.26
CA THR A 161 6.79 27.76 -12.06
C THR A 161 7.02 26.55 -11.14
N ILE A 162 6.22 25.53 -11.35
CA ILE A 162 6.33 24.25 -10.61
C ILE A 162 6.97 23.22 -11.53
N GLY A 163 7.98 22.51 -11.01
CA GLY A 163 8.52 21.32 -11.66
C GLY A 163 7.79 20.06 -11.20
N THR A 164 7.73 19.04 -12.06
CA THR A 164 7.35 17.69 -11.64
C THR A 164 8.30 16.65 -12.22
N ILE A 165 8.62 15.62 -11.42
CA ILE A 165 9.44 14.49 -11.82
C ILE A 165 8.67 13.23 -11.46
N TYR A 166 8.46 12.35 -12.43
CA TYR A 166 7.76 11.08 -12.22
C TYR A 166 8.16 10.03 -13.27
N ASN A 167 7.84 8.76 -13.00
CA ASN A 167 8.06 7.67 -13.95
C ASN A 167 6.91 7.62 -14.96
N SER A 168 7.21 7.81 -16.26
CA SER A 168 6.22 7.80 -17.33
C SER A 168 5.55 6.45 -17.58
N SER A 169 6.07 5.36 -17.02
CA SER A 169 5.42 4.05 -17.08
C SER A 169 4.43 3.78 -15.94
N GLU A 170 4.33 4.69 -14.97
CA GLU A 170 3.39 4.59 -13.87
C GLU A 170 2.13 5.41 -14.14
N ILE A 171 1.03 4.74 -14.55
CA ILE A 171 -0.26 5.40 -14.85
C ILE A 171 -0.85 6.15 -13.64
N ASN A 172 -0.56 5.71 -12.40
CA ASN A 172 -0.92 6.41 -11.17
C ASN A 172 -0.27 7.80 -11.09
N SER A 173 0.98 7.92 -11.52
CA SER A 173 1.71 9.20 -11.56
C SER A 173 1.14 10.13 -12.63
N GLU A 174 0.94 9.63 -13.85
CA GLU A 174 0.31 10.39 -14.93
C GLU A 174 -1.08 10.92 -14.55
N PHE A 175 -1.89 10.09 -13.89
CA PHE A 175 -3.22 10.49 -13.44
C PHE A 175 -3.16 11.65 -12.43
N GLN A 176 -2.27 11.57 -11.45
CA GLN A 176 -2.10 12.66 -10.46
C GLN A 176 -1.56 13.94 -11.10
N ILE A 177 -0.65 13.84 -12.09
CA ILE A 177 -0.16 15.00 -12.82
C ILE A 177 -1.28 15.63 -13.67
N ALA A 178 -2.19 14.82 -14.22
CA ALA A 178 -3.36 15.38 -14.91
C ALA A 178 -4.29 16.16 -13.96
N ILE A 179 -4.44 15.71 -12.71
CA ILE A 179 -5.16 16.44 -11.65
C ILE A 179 -4.39 17.71 -11.30
N LEU A 180 -3.08 17.64 -11.07
CA LEU A 180 -2.24 18.78 -10.74
C LEU A 180 -2.37 19.89 -11.80
N LYS A 181 -2.28 19.54 -13.09
CA LYS A 181 -2.43 20.49 -14.19
C LYS A 181 -3.74 21.27 -14.13
N LYS A 182 -4.85 20.62 -13.76
CA LYS A 182 -6.15 21.27 -13.59
C LYS A 182 -6.14 22.23 -12.39
N GLU A 183 -5.60 21.80 -11.27
CA GLU A 183 -5.54 22.58 -10.03
C GLU A 183 -4.61 23.80 -10.15
N MET A 184 -3.53 23.71 -10.90
CA MET A 184 -2.57 24.80 -11.13
C MET A 184 -3.20 26.04 -11.78
N ALA A 185 -4.29 25.87 -12.51
CA ALA A 185 -5.02 27.00 -13.11
C ALA A 185 -5.54 27.99 -12.05
N ARG A 186 -5.84 27.51 -10.83
CA ARG A 186 -6.29 28.36 -9.69
C ARG A 186 -5.24 29.40 -9.28
N TYR A 187 -3.98 29.12 -9.55
CA TYR A 187 -2.84 29.95 -9.15
C TYR A 187 -2.07 30.54 -10.32
N ASN A 188 -2.55 30.35 -11.56
CA ASN A 188 -1.86 30.78 -12.79
C ASN A 188 -0.39 30.33 -12.85
N LEU A 189 -0.14 29.06 -12.49
CA LEU A 189 1.19 28.46 -12.44
C LEU A 189 1.59 27.86 -13.79
N LYS A 190 2.90 27.90 -14.07
CA LYS A 190 3.52 27.17 -15.19
C LYS A 190 4.04 25.82 -14.71
N LEU A 191 3.91 24.77 -15.52
CA LEU A 191 4.46 23.44 -15.25
C LEU A 191 5.69 23.18 -16.14
N VAL A 192 6.76 22.70 -15.49
CA VAL A 192 7.91 22.08 -16.17
C VAL A 192 7.87 20.60 -15.82
N GLU A 193 7.63 19.78 -16.81
CA GLU A 193 7.41 18.34 -16.65
C GLU A 193 8.63 17.56 -17.16
N LEU A 194 9.23 16.74 -16.30
CA LEU A 194 10.31 15.82 -16.65
C LEU A 194 9.95 14.42 -16.17
N THR A 195 10.26 13.43 -16.98
CA THR A 195 10.01 12.03 -16.66
C THR A 195 11.29 11.24 -16.54
N VAL A 196 11.19 10.13 -15.82
CA VAL A 196 12.22 9.09 -15.74
C VAL A 196 11.65 7.78 -16.24
N SER A 197 12.51 6.87 -16.65
CA SER A 197 12.12 5.50 -17.01
C SER A 197 12.50 4.48 -15.94
N ASN A 198 13.48 4.82 -15.11
CA ASN A 198 13.98 3.97 -14.05
C ASN A 198 14.72 4.81 -12.98
N ILE A 199 15.14 4.16 -11.91
CA ILE A 199 15.79 4.79 -10.75
C ILE A 199 17.10 5.53 -11.10
N ASN A 200 17.85 5.06 -12.10
CA ASN A 200 19.15 5.64 -12.46
C ASN A 200 19.02 7.02 -13.11
N ASP A 201 17.87 7.31 -13.74
CA ASP A 201 17.60 8.58 -14.40
C ASP A 201 17.32 9.71 -13.41
N VAL A 202 16.90 9.38 -12.18
CA VAL A 202 16.42 10.35 -11.18
C VAL A 202 17.47 11.41 -10.86
N GLN A 203 18.72 11.01 -10.69
CA GLN A 203 19.80 11.95 -10.36
C GLN A 203 19.99 13.03 -11.43
N GLN A 204 20.08 12.62 -12.68
CA GLN A 204 20.29 13.54 -13.81
C GLN A 204 19.07 14.43 -14.02
N THR A 205 17.89 13.85 -13.97
CA THR A 205 16.61 14.57 -14.14
C THR A 205 16.44 15.64 -13.04
N ALA A 206 16.72 15.30 -11.78
CA ALA A 206 16.70 16.25 -10.67
C ALA A 206 17.67 17.42 -10.89
N ARG A 207 18.90 17.13 -11.32
CA ARG A 207 19.90 18.19 -11.62
C ARG A 207 19.45 19.11 -12.75
N SER A 208 18.75 18.60 -13.75
CA SER A 208 18.26 19.41 -14.85
C SER A 208 17.04 20.28 -14.50
N MET A 209 16.35 19.96 -13.39
CA MET A 209 15.16 20.68 -12.89
C MET A 209 15.54 21.83 -11.96
N VAL A 210 16.47 21.61 -11.00
CA VAL A 210 16.81 22.60 -9.99
C VAL A 210 17.34 23.89 -10.60
N GLY A 211 16.94 25.04 -10.04
CA GLY A 211 17.27 26.36 -10.55
C GLY A 211 16.42 26.84 -11.74
N LYS A 212 15.54 26.00 -12.28
CA LYS A 212 14.62 26.36 -13.37
C LYS A 212 13.17 26.51 -12.89
N VAL A 213 12.87 26.07 -11.71
CA VAL A 213 11.53 26.06 -11.10
C VAL A 213 11.58 26.60 -9.67
N ASP A 214 10.47 27.13 -9.19
CA ASP A 214 10.37 27.70 -7.84
C ASP A 214 10.13 26.64 -6.78
N ALA A 215 9.44 25.55 -7.12
CA ALA A 215 9.20 24.38 -6.29
C ALA A 215 9.00 23.13 -7.18
N ILE A 216 9.13 21.96 -6.58
CA ILE A 216 8.93 20.67 -7.25
C ILE A 216 7.76 19.97 -6.58
N TYR A 217 6.87 19.40 -7.37
CA TYR A 217 5.82 18.47 -6.94
C TYR A 217 6.18 17.06 -7.41
N VAL A 218 6.14 16.09 -6.52
CA VAL A 218 6.35 14.67 -6.82
C VAL A 218 5.08 13.91 -6.46
N PRO A 219 4.39 13.25 -7.42
CA PRO A 219 3.21 12.44 -7.12
C PRO A 219 3.57 11.19 -6.29
N THR A 220 2.60 10.31 -6.01
CA THR A 220 2.87 8.99 -5.42
C THR A 220 3.52 8.06 -6.46
N ASP A 221 4.74 8.37 -6.82
CA ASP A 221 5.56 7.66 -7.79
C ASP A 221 6.52 6.71 -7.07
N ASN A 222 6.44 5.42 -7.39
CA ASN A 222 7.19 4.40 -6.64
C ASN A 222 8.69 4.42 -6.95
N VAL A 223 9.06 4.74 -8.21
CA VAL A 223 10.47 4.87 -8.60
C VAL A 223 11.10 6.07 -7.90
N ILE A 224 10.41 7.22 -7.90
CA ILE A 224 10.89 8.42 -7.21
C ILE A 224 10.91 8.20 -5.69
N ALA A 225 9.91 7.53 -5.11
CA ALA A 225 9.86 7.23 -3.67
C ALA A 225 11.06 6.40 -3.23
N SER A 226 11.44 5.37 -3.99
CA SER A 226 12.63 4.55 -3.71
C SER A 226 13.94 5.34 -3.89
N ALA A 227 13.96 6.34 -4.79
CA ALA A 227 15.11 7.22 -5.05
C ALA A 227 15.06 8.55 -4.27
N MET A 228 14.08 8.73 -3.39
CA MET A 228 13.86 10.03 -2.71
C MET A 228 15.09 10.57 -1.99
N PRO A 229 15.94 9.77 -1.31
CA PRO A 229 17.16 10.28 -0.71
C PRO A 229 18.13 10.91 -1.73
N VAL A 230 18.20 10.38 -2.95
CA VAL A 230 19.03 10.92 -4.06
C VAL A 230 18.45 12.24 -4.55
N LEU A 231 17.14 12.27 -4.81
CA LEU A 231 16.42 13.49 -5.21
C LEU A 231 16.61 14.59 -4.15
N ALA A 232 16.34 14.28 -2.87
CA ALA A 232 16.42 15.20 -1.75
C ALA A 232 17.83 15.78 -1.56
N LYS A 233 18.89 14.99 -1.76
CA LYS A 233 20.27 15.48 -1.70
C LYS A 233 20.52 16.60 -2.69
N ILE A 234 19.95 16.51 -3.88
CA ILE A 234 20.12 17.51 -4.96
C ILE A 234 19.25 18.74 -4.69
N THR A 235 17.97 18.53 -4.43
CA THR A 235 17.01 19.60 -4.25
C THR A 235 17.28 20.41 -2.99
N ASN A 236 17.63 19.76 -1.88
CA ASN A 236 17.96 20.43 -0.63
C ASN A 236 19.27 21.25 -0.73
N ARG A 237 20.28 20.75 -1.49
CA ARG A 237 21.51 21.52 -1.76
C ARG A 237 21.21 22.76 -2.61
N ALA A 238 20.30 22.65 -3.56
CA ALA A 238 19.86 23.74 -4.40
C ALA A 238 18.82 24.66 -3.72
N LYS A 239 18.41 24.35 -2.49
CA LYS A 239 17.32 25.01 -1.75
C LYS A 239 16.00 25.03 -2.51
N SER A 240 15.74 23.98 -3.32
CA SER A 240 14.49 23.78 -4.07
C SER A 240 13.48 23.05 -3.19
N PRO A 241 12.34 23.66 -2.83
CA PRO A 241 11.29 23.01 -2.07
C PRO A 241 10.67 21.84 -2.85
N VAL A 242 10.44 20.70 -2.19
CA VAL A 242 9.77 19.54 -2.78
C VAL A 242 8.52 19.20 -1.99
N ILE A 243 7.35 19.31 -2.60
CA ILE A 243 6.10 18.79 -2.06
C ILE A 243 5.92 17.37 -2.61
N THR A 244 5.63 16.43 -1.73
CA THR A 244 5.60 15.02 -2.06
C THR A 244 4.19 14.45 -1.96
N GLY A 245 3.91 13.45 -2.77
CA GLY A 245 2.63 12.76 -2.83
C GLY A 245 2.32 11.97 -1.56
N GLU A 246 3.36 11.59 -0.77
CA GLU A 246 3.16 10.76 0.43
C GLU A 246 4.21 11.05 1.51
N GLU A 247 3.95 10.52 2.73
CA GLU A 247 4.72 10.80 3.93
C GLU A 247 6.16 10.27 3.90
N GLY A 248 6.38 9.06 3.36
CA GLY A 248 7.72 8.45 3.33
C GLY A 248 8.70 9.27 2.50
N MET A 249 8.27 9.82 1.37
CA MET A 249 9.07 10.77 0.60
C MET A 249 9.31 12.07 1.36
N CYS A 250 8.30 12.57 2.08
CA CYS A 250 8.47 13.75 2.93
C CYS A 250 9.51 13.48 4.02
N ALA A 251 9.42 12.36 4.72
CA ALA A 251 10.37 11.95 5.75
C ALA A 251 11.81 11.78 5.20
N ASN A 252 11.93 11.28 3.96
CA ASN A 252 13.20 11.06 3.26
C ASN A 252 13.76 12.32 2.56
N GLY A 253 13.29 13.50 2.97
CA GLY A 253 13.91 14.78 2.61
C GLY A 253 13.06 15.69 1.72
N GLY A 254 11.81 15.34 1.41
CA GLY A 254 10.81 16.28 0.93
C GLY A 254 10.52 17.37 1.97
N LEU A 255 9.91 18.46 1.56
CA LEU A 255 9.55 19.56 2.46
C LEU A 255 8.25 19.27 3.22
N ALA A 256 7.21 18.87 2.47
CA ALA A 256 5.88 18.70 3.01
C ALA A 256 5.02 17.79 2.17
N THR A 257 3.95 17.28 2.76
CA THR A 257 2.90 16.50 2.10
C THR A 257 1.53 16.72 2.77
N VAL A 258 0.47 16.37 2.06
CA VAL A 258 -0.85 16.08 2.62
C VAL A 258 -1.26 14.71 2.09
N GLY A 259 -1.49 13.75 2.95
CA GLY A 259 -1.67 12.39 2.46
C GLY A 259 -2.38 11.44 3.42
N VAL A 260 -2.56 10.23 2.94
CA VAL A 260 -3.14 9.09 3.65
C VAL A 260 -2.09 8.36 4.48
N ASP A 261 -2.57 7.56 5.43
CA ASP A 261 -1.74 6.65 6.22
C ASP A 261 -1.64 5.29 5.49
N TYR A 262 -0.46 4.94 4.98
CA TYR A 262 -0.24 3.70 4.22
C TYR A 262 -0.35 2.44 5.08
N TYR A 263 -0.01 2.51 6.37
CA TYR A 263 -0.25 1.38 7.28
C TYR A 263 -1.75 1.09 7.42
N ASN A 264 -2.58 2.13 7.56
CA ASN A 264 -4.03 1.98 7.60
C ASN A 264 -4.61 1.52 6.25
N LEU A 265 -4.06 1.97 5.10
CA LEU A 265 -4.43 1.41 3.80
C LEU A 265 -4.19 -0.10 3.74
N GLY A 266 -3.02 -0.53 4.19
CA GLY A 266 -2.69 -1.95 4.29
C GLY A 266 -3.65 -2.71 5.21
N LYS A 267 -4.02 -2.14 6.36
CA LYS A 267 -5.02 -2.75 7.27
C LYS A 267 -6.39 -2.90 6.60
N ILE A 268 -6.83 -1.90 5.83
CA ILE A 268 -8.08 -1.98 5.07
C ILE A 268 -8.00 -3.15 4.09
N ALA A 269 -6.93 -3.23 3.29
CA ALA A 269 -6.73 -4.31 2.33
C ALA A 269 -6.64 -5.69 3.03
N GLY A 270 -5.92 -5.80 4.13
CA GLY A 270 -5.82 -7.04 4.93
C GLY A 270 -7.18 -7.52 5.43
N ASN A 271 -8.02 -6.60 5.95
CA ASN A 271 -9.39 -6.95 6.36
C ASN A 271 -10.25 -7.40 5.18
N MET A 272 -10.14 -6.73 4.02
CA MET A 272 -10.84 -7.16 2.81
C MET A 272 -10.41 -8.55 2.37
N GLY A 273 -9.11 -8.86 2.43
CA GLY A 273 -8.58 -10.19 2.15
C GLY A 273 -9.08 -11.25 3.13
N ALA A 274 -9.17 -10.90 4.41
CA ALA A 274 -9.76 -11.77 5.43
C ALA A 274 -11.22 -12.08 5.13
N ASP A 275 -12.02 -11.07 4.78
CA ASP A 275 -13.43 -11.27 4.42
C ASP A 275 -13.59 -12.21 3.20
N ILE A 276 -12.69 -12.13 2.23
CA ILE A 276 -12.68 -13.03 1.06
C ILE A 276 -12.36 -14.47 1.49
N LEU A 277 -11.32 -14.69 2.29
CA LEU A 277 -10.93 -16.03 2.76
C LEU A 277 -11.99 -16.67 3.67
N GLU A 278 -12.71 -15.85 4.43
CA GLU A 278 -13.84 -16.29 5.27
C GLU A 278 -15.15 -16.49 4.49
N GLY A 279 -15.16 -16.23 3.17
CA GLY A 279 -16.35 -16.33 2.33
C GLY A 279 -17.39 -15.23 2.55
N LYS A 280 -17.03 -14.15 3.26
CA LYS A 280 -17.90 -13.00 3.59
C LYS A 280 -17.97 -11.95 2.48
N GLY A 281 -17.03 -11.99 1.52
CA GLY A 281 -16.94 -11.04 0.43
C GLY A 281 -16.45 -11.67 -0.86
N LYS A 282 -16.74 -11.00 -1.99
CA LYS A 282 -16.22 -11.36 -3.32
C LYS A 282 -15.67 -10.09 -3.96
N PRO A 283 -14.47 -10.11 -4.56
CA PRO A 283 -13.87 -8.92 -5.17
C PRO A 283 -14.82 -8.17 -6.09
N GLN A 284 -15.60 -8.89 -6.90
CA GLN A 284 -16.54 -8.34 -7.88
C GLN A 284 -17.56 -7.36 -7.30
N THR A 285 -17.92 -7.55 -6.03
CA THR A 285 -18.96 -6.77 -5.34
C THR A 285 -18.44 -5.93 -4.18
N MET A 286 -17.16 -6.05 -3.84
CA MET A 286 -16.53 -5.26 -2.78
C MET A 286 -16.02 -3.94 -3.36
N PRO A 287 -16.64 -2.78 -3.05
CA PRO A 287 -16.19 -1.50 -3.58
C PRO A 287 -14.78 -1.17 -3.13
N ILE A 288 -14.06 -0.42 -3.95
CA ILE A 288 -12.75 0.14 -3.59
C ILE A 288 -12.92 1.02 -2.35
N ARG A 289 -12.03 0.85 -1.38
CA ARG A 289 -12.05 1.61 -0.13
C ARG A 289 -11.10 2.79 -0.20
N TYR A 290 -11.50 3.88 0.45
CA TYR A 290 -10.73 5.12 0.54
C TYR A 290 -10.54 5.50 2.00
N GLN A 291 -9.44 6.15 2.32
CA GLN A 291 -9.35 6.93 3.55
C GLN A 291 -9.96 8.31 3.30
N THR A 292 -10.61 8.85 4.32
CA THR A 292 -11.26 10.17 4.27
C THR A 292 -10.50 11.22 5.09
N GLU A 293 -9.56 10.78 5.91
CA GLU A 293 -8.74 11.66 6.74
C GLU A 293 -7.35 11.81 6.10
N PHE A 294 -6.97 13.05 5.86
CA PHE A 294 -5.67 13.41 5.33
C PHE A 294 -4.90 14.24 6.35
N LYS A 295 -3.62 13.97 6.48
CA LYS A 295 -2.74 14.69 7.39
C LYS A 295 -1.71 15.50 6.64
N ALA A 296 -1.60 16.77 6.99
CA ALA A 296 -0.51 17.61 6.52
C ALA A 296 0.73 17.35 7.37
N LYS A 297 1.86 17.08 6.73
CA LYS A 297 3.13 16.82 7.39
C LYS A 297 4.24 17.70 6.81
N ILE A 298 5.08 18.21 7.70
CA ILE A 298 6.22 19.09 7.38
C ILE A 298 7.50 18.43 7.86
N ASN A 299 8.49 18.31 6.99
CA ASN A 299 9.84 17.90 7.39
C ASN A 299 10.61 19.13 7.93
N GLU A 300 10.73 19.20 9.24
CA GLU A 300 11.36 20.34 9.92
C GLU A 300 12.85 20.50 9.56
N LYS A 301 13.57 19.38 9.44
CA LYS A 301 14.99 19.39 9.03
C LYS A 301 15.17 19.93 7.62
N THR A 302 14.31 19.52 6.71
CA THR A 302 14.32 20.00 5.32
C THR A 302 13.97 21.49 5.26
N ALA A 303 12.89 21.92 5.94
CA ALA A 303 12.49 23.33 5.99
C ALA A 303 13.65 24.23 6.48
N LYS A 304 14.31 23.87 7.59
CA LYS A 304 15.49 24.58 8.11
C LYS A 304 16.65 24.58 7.11
N ARG A 305 16.94 23.46 6.48
CA ARG A 305 18.06 23.30 5.53
C ARG A 305 17.90 24.17 4.29
N ILE A 306 16.68 24.25 3.73
CA ILE A 306 16.43 25.06 2.53
C ILE A 306 16.07 26.50 2.86
N GLY A 307 15.89 26.86 4.14
CA GLY A 307 15.63 28.23 4.61
C GLY A 307 14.16 28.65 4.45
N ILE A 308 13.22 27.71 4.40
CA ILE A 308 11.80 28.03 4.36
C ILE A 308 11.25 28.22 5.78
N LYS A 309 10.65 29.39 6.00
CA LYS A 309 9.92 29.69 7.23
C LYS A 309 8.48 29.14 7.09
N ILE A 310 8.08 28.25 7.99
CA ILE A 310 6.73 27.73 8.01
C ILE A 310 5.76 28.78 8.56
N PRO A 311 4.73 29.18 7.79
CA PRO A 311 3.73 30.14 8.26
C PRO A 311 2.97 29.65 9.49
N GLU A 312 2.59 30.55 10.39
CA GLU A 312 1.81 30.21 11.57
C GLU A 312 0.47 29.52 11.22
N ALA A 313 -0.16 29.92 10.13
CA ALA A 313 -1.39 29.28 9.63
C ALA A 313 -1.18 27.79 9.36
N VAL A 314 -0.02 27.38 8.84
CA VAL A 314 0.32 25.98 8.58
C VAL A 314 0.66 25.22 9.87
N THR A 315 1.37 25.86 10.80
CA THR A 315 1.74 25.21 12.08
C THR A 315 0.53 24.81 12.94
N LYS A 316 -0.62 25.43 12.70
CA LYS A 316 -1.86 25.14 13.46
C LYS A 316 -2.47 23.78 13.11
N TYR A 317 -2.20 23.24 11.93
CA TYR A 317 -2.83 21.99 11.48
C TYR A 317 -1.85 20.92 10.99
N ALA A 318 -0.60 21.28 10.71
CA ALA A 318 0.40 20.34 10.22
C ALA A 318 1.14 19.64 11.36
N GLU A 319 1.38 18.34 11.19
CA GLU A 319 2.28 17.55 12.03
C GLU A 319 3.74 17.73 11.57
N PHE A 320 4.70 17.72 12.50
CA PHE A 320 6.11 17.90 12.18
C PHE A 320 6.87 16.57 12.24
N ILE A 321 7.53 16.22 11.15
CA ILE A 321 8.51 15.14 11.06
C ILE A 321 9.87 15.69 11.48
N LYS A 322 10.48 15.06 12.50
CA LYS A 322 11.77 15.49 13.12
C LYS A 322 12.97 14.80 12.49
#